data_a9bbfb81841fd2cf05546f8e0d1af8cb
#
_entry.id   a9bbfb81841fd2cf05546f8e0d1af8cb
#
_cell.length_a   1.000
_cell.length_b   1.000
_cell.length_c   1.000
_cell.angle_alpha   90.00
_cell.angle_beta   90.00
_cell.angle_gamma   90.00
#
_symmetry.space_group_name_H-M   'P 1'
#
loop_
_entity.id
_entity.type
_entity.pdbx_description
1 polymer ?
#
loop_
_entity_poly.entity_id
_entity_poly.type
_entity_poly.pdbx_seq_one_letter_code
_entity_poly.pdbx_strand_id
1 'polypeptide(L)'
;MSFDNLDDHIQFLHCNAASNSQQIPISDKKTTTFMDTIVKTTLLNQQKMNDEDLIKQKKMLEIKKKEQQLMVNLTKEYYDTIKENLFFFANKGQCEMILHFEYSKFCTDLPGLGNPKDVAVRWLNYLTSPENENDIKKYCNFSHLNGLKYIIKTQYRLSKIVVHFTWM
;
A
#
# COMPACT_ATOMS: atom_id res chain seq x y z
N MET A 1 -4.20 -13.57 -0.54
CA MET A 1 -2.88 -14.04 -0.05
C MET A 1 -2.67 -13.42 1.31
N SER A 2 -2.58 -14.24 2.35
CA SER A 2 -2.40 -13.79 3.72
C SER A 2 -1.00 -13.19 3.89
N PHE A 3 -0.90 -12.03 4.54
CA PHE A 3 0.38 -11.34 4.80
C PHE A 3 1.27 -12.06 5.82
N ASP A 4 0.76 -13.12 6.45
CA ASP A 4 1.49 -13.92 7.45
C ASP A 4 2.71 -14.66 6.86
N ASN A 5 2.75 -14.83 5.52
CA ASN A 5 3.85 -15.50 4.83
C ASN A 5 5.07 -14.61 4.52
N LEU A 6 4.98 -13.29 4.74
CA LEU A 6 6.06 -12.38 4.37
C LEU A 6 7.18 -12.34 5.44
N ASP A 7 6.79 -12.44 6.72
CA ASP A 7 7.74 -12.47 7.83
C ASP A 7 8.52 -13.80 7.85
N ASP A 8 7.86 -14.91 7.51
CA ASP A 8 8.52 -16.22 7.36
C ASP A 8 9.50 -16.22 6.19
N HIS A 9 9.21 -15.51 5.11
CA HIS A 9 10.11 -15.42 3.95
C HIS A 9 11.35 -14.56 4.25
N ILE A 10 11.19 -13.51 5.06
CA ILE A 10 12.33 -12.68 5.51
C ILE A 10 13.21 -13.44 6.49
N GLN A 11 12.65 -14.24 7.40
CA GLN A 11 13.42 -15.11 8.28
C GLN A 11 14.21 -16.19 7.51
N PHE A 12 13.59 -16.78 6.48
CA PHE A 12 14.25 -17.77 5.63
C PHE A 12 15.46 -17.20 4.88
N LEU A 13 15.39 -15.97 4.40
CA LEU A 13 16.51 -15.28 3.75
C LEU A 13 17.64 -14.94 4.76
N HIS A 14 17.32 -14.61 6.01
CA HIS A 14 18.32 -14.38 7.05
C HIS A 14 19.05 -15.66 7.48
N CYS A 15 18.36 -16.80 7.55
CA CYS A 15 18.98 -18.08 7.91
C CYS A 15 19.95 -18.58 6.83
N ASN A 16 19.66 -18.35 5.55
CA ASN A 16 20.55 -18.78 4.48
C ASN A 16 21.81 -17.90 4.34
N ALA A 17 21.77 -16.64 4.78
CA ALA A 17 22.95 -15.77 4.79
C ALA A 17 23.96 -16.12 5.90
N ALA A 18 23.50 -16.72 7.00
CA ALA A 18 24.35 -17.09 8.14
C ALA A 18 25.09 -18.42 7.97
N SER A 19 24.65 -19.27 7.02
CA SER A 19 25.20 -20.67 6.92
C SER A 19 26.46 -20.81 6.07
N ASN A 20 26.96 -19.75 5.44
CA ASN A 20 28.12 -19.80 4.55
C ASN A 20 29.38 -19.14 5.10
N SER A 21 29.49 -18.92 6.43
CA SER A 21 30.76 -18.52 7.05
C SER A 21 31.63 -19.74 7.32
N GLN A 22 32.12 -20.39 6.27
CA GLN A 22 33.30 -21.31 6.43
C GLN A 22 34.52 -20.47 6.77
N GLN A 23 34.99 -20.60 8.00
CA GLN A 23 36.29 -20.08 8.45
C GLN A 23 37.40 -20.71 7.60
N ILE A 24 38.06 -19.88 6.78
CA ILE A 24 39.28 -20.23 6.08
C ILE A 24 40.45 -19.95 7.04
N PRO A 25 41.33 -20.93 7.35
CA PRO A 25 42.46 -20.73 8.25
C PRO A 25 43.46 -19.76 7.62
N ILE A 26 43.89 -18.78 8.41
CA ILE A 26 44.92 -17.79 8.05
C ILE A 26 46.28 -18.48 8.10
N SER A 27 46.89 -18.72 6.95
CA SER A 27 48.30 -19.05 6.84
C SER A 27 48.85 -18.53 5.51
N ASP A 28 49.90 -17.77 5.61
CA ASP A 28 50.85 -17.34 4.60
C ASP A 28 50.46 -16.30 3.54
N LYS A 29 51.36 -15.32 3.36
CA LYS A 29 51.34 -14.28 2.32
C LYS A 29 51.10 -14.88 0.94
N LYS A 30 49.87 -15.18 0.59
CA LYS A 30 49.48 -15.51 -0.78
C LYS A 30 49.48 -14.23 -1.60
N THR A 31 50.35 -14.21 -2.61
CA THR A 31 50.21 -13.29 -3.74
C THR A 31 48.82 -13.41 -4.30
N THR A 32 47.97 -12.40 -4.03
CA THR A 32 46.58 -12.35 -4.55
C THR A 32 46.68 -12.38 -6.08
N THR A 33 46.17 -13.42 -6.70
CA THR A 33 46.17 -13.51 -8.17
C THR A 33 45.15 -12.51 -8.73
N PHE A 34 45.34 -12.08 -9.98
CA PHE A 34 44.39 -11.22 -10.68
C PHE A 34 42.96 -11.79 -10.62
N MET A 35 42.81 -13.12 -10.72
CA MET A 35 41.52 -13.78 -10.61
C MET A 35 40.90 -13.67 -9.20
N ASP A 36 41.70 -13.75 -8.13
CA ASP A 36 41.19 -13.56 -6.76
C ASP A 36 40.63 -12.12 -6.57
N THR A 37 41.27 -11.14 -7.19
CA THR A 37 40.81 -9.78 -7.16
C THR A 37 39.46 -9.61 -7.91
N ILE A 38 39.31 -10.23 -9.09
CA ILE A 38 38.07 -10.24 -9.84
C ILE A 38 36.95 -10.89 -9.04
N VAL A 39 37.15 -12.08 -8.50
CA VAL A 39 36.16 -12.81 -7.71
C VAL A 39 35.73 -11.98 -6.50
N LYS A 40 36.69 -11.42 -5.76
CA LYS A 40 36.38 -10.55 -4.60
C LYS A 40 35.59 -9.33 -4.98
N THR A 41 35.92 -8.66 -6.09
CA THR A 41 35.20 -7.49 -6.59
C THR A 41 33.78 -7.86 -7.02
N THR A 42 33.61 -9.01 -7.69
CA THR A 42 32.30 -9.50 -8.11
C THR A 42 31.41 -9.78 -6.90
N LEU A 43 31.90 -10.47 -5.90
CA LEU A 43 31.16 -10.76 -4.66
C LEU A 43 30.76 -9.49 -3.91
N LEU A 44 31.67 -8.52 -3.80
CA LEU A 44 31.37 -7.22 -3.19
C LEU A 44 30.27 -6.46 -3.94
N ASN A 45 30.28 -6.49 -5.26
CA ASN A 45 29.25 -5.83 -6.07
C ASN A 45 27.91 -6.56 -5.96
N GLN A 46 27.90 -7.88 -5.92
CA GLN A 46 26.67 -8.66 -5.67
C GLN A 46 26.07 -8.35 -4.30
N GLN A 47 26.91 -8.26 -3.26
CA GLN A 47 26.43 -7.88 -1.92
C GLN A 47 25.82 -6.48 -1.92
N LYS A 48 26.47 -5.48 -2.55
CA LYS A 48 25.93 -4.12 -2.66
C LYS A 48 24.59 -4.08 -3.38
N MET A 49 24.44 -4.82 -4.48
CA MET A 49 23.17 -4.90 -5.22
C MET A 49 22.06 -5.51 -4.35
N ASN A 50 22.35 -6.58 -3.61
CA ASN A 50 21.40 -7.21 -2.71
C ASN A 50 20.96 -6.26 -1.58
N ASP A 51 21.92 -5.51 -1.00
CA ASP A 51 21.64 -4.55 0.05
C ASP A 51 20.77 -3.38 -0.47
N GLU A 52 21.04 -2.88 -1.68
CA GLU A 52 20.25 -1.84 -2.31
C GLU A 52 18.81 -2.31 -2.59
N ASP A 53 18.63 -3.55 -3.07
CA ASP A 53 17.33 -4.12 -3.32
C ASP A 53 16.54 -4.35 -2.02
N LEU A 54 17.20 -4.78 -0.96
CA LEU A 54 16.58 -4.89 0.37
C LEU A 54 16.10 -3.53 0.90
N ILE A 55 16.92 -2.48 0.73
CA ILE A 55 16.53 -1.10 1.10
C ILE A 55 15.32 -0.63 0.30
N LYS A 56 15.29 -0.90 -1.03
CA LYS A 56 14.15 -0.56 -1.88
C LYS A 56 12.88 -1.29 -1.43
N GLN A 57 12.97 -2.58 -1.14
CA GLN A 57 11.84 -3.38 -0.66
C GLN A 57 11.30 -2.85 0.67
N LYS A 58 12.17 -2.52 1.63
CA LYS A 58 11.75 -1.93 2.92
C LYS A 58 11.03 -0.59 2.72
N LYS A 59 11.55 0.29 1.86
CA LYS A 59 10.91 1.57 1.54
C LYS A 59 9.53 1.37 0.89
N MET A 60 9.41 0.43 -0.04
CA MET A 60 8.13 0.12 -0.68
C MET A 60 7.10 -0.42 0.31
N LEU A 61 7.52 -1.27 1.25
CA LEU A 61 6.64 -1.79 2.30
C LEU A 61 6.15 -0.68 3.23
N GLU A 62 7.05 0.25 3.60
CA GLU A 62 6.68 1.41 4.42
C GLU A 62 5.65 2.31 3.71
N ILE A 63 5.85 2.57 2.42
CA ILE A 63 4.89 3.34 1.60
C ILE A 63 3.52 2.65 1.58
N LYS A 64 3.48 1.34 1.35
CA LYS A 64 2.23 0.56 1.36
C LYS A 64 1.52 0.62 2.72
N LYS A 65 2.26 0.52 3.82
CA LYS A 65 1.68 0.65 5.17
C LYS A 65 1.07 2.03 5.41
N LYS A 66 1.74 3.09 4.97
CA LYS A 66 1.23 4.47 5.08
C LYS A 66 -0.01 4.68 4.19
N GLU A 67 -0.01 4.13 2.98
CA GLU A 67 -1.16 4.16 2.08
C GLU A 67 -2.37 3.44 2.71
N GLN A 68 -2.18 2.23 3.21
CA GLN A 68 -3.23 1.48 3.90
C GLN A 68 -3.79 2.26 5.11
N GLN A 69 -2.91 2.85 5.92
CA GLN A 69 -3.34 3.66 7.06
C GLN A 69 -4.17 4.87 6.62
N LEU A 70 -3.81 5.53 5.52
CA LEU A 70 -4.59 6.62 4.94
C LEU A 70 -5.98 6.14 4.52
N MET A 71 -6.10 5.00 3.83
CA MET A 71 -7.39 4.40 3.44
C MET A 71 -8.27 4.09 4.65
N VAL A 72 -7.68 3.51 5.70
CA VAL A 72 -8.35 3.24 6.98
C VAL A 72 -8.87 4.53 7.64
N ASN A 73 -8.05 5.58 7.67
CA ASN A 73 -8.44 6.85 8.27
C ASN A 73 -9.59 7.53 7.52
N LEU A 74 -9.51 7.60 6.19
CA LEU A 74 -10.59 8.13 5.35
C LEU A 74 -11.88 7.31 5.50
N THR A 75 -11.75 5.99 5.63
CA THR A 75 -12.91 5.13 5.86
C THR A 75 -13.56 5.45 7.19
N LYS A 76 -12.82 5.55 8.27
CA LYS A 76 -13.35 5.91 9.59
C LYS A 76 -14.00 7.29 9.61
N GLU A 77 -13.47 8.24 8.84
CA GLU A 77 -14.00 9.60 8.76
C GLU A 77 -15.32 9.67 8.00
N TYR A 78 -15.45 8.93 6.89
CA TYR A 78 -16.56 9.15 5.95
C TYR A 78 -17.55 8.00 5.82
N TYR A 79 -17.28 6.83 6.38
CA TYR A 79 -18.12 5.64 6.21
C TYR A 79 -19.57 5.88 6.66
N ASP A 80 -19.75 6.42 7.85
CA ASP A 80 -21.09 6.64 8.40
C ASP A 80 -21.86 7.66 7.57
N THR A 81 -21.20 8.72 7.11
CA THR A 81 -21.81 9.71 6.20
C THR A 81 -22.29 9.06 4.90
N ILE A 82 -21.47 8.20 4.28
CA ILE A 82 -21.86 7.47 3.07
C ILE A 82 -23.03 6.57 3.36
N LYS A 83 -22.98 5.77 4.42
CA LYS A 83 -24.01 4.82 4.79
C LYS A 83 -25.35 5.49 5.10
N GLU A 84 -25.37 6.53 5.90
CA GLU A 84 -26.58 7.27 6.25
C GLU A 84 -27.24 7.88 5.02
N ASN A 85 -26.44 8.48 4.12
CA ASN A 85 -26.95 9.03 2.88
C ASN A 85 -27.49 7.94 1.94
N LEU A 86 -26.80 6.78 1.83
CA LEU A 86 -27.31 5.65 1.06
C LEU A 86 -28.69 5.20 1.53
N PHE A 87 -28.87 5.02 2.85
CA PHE A 87 -30.18 4.67 3.41
C PHE A 87 -31.23 5.75 3.20
N PHE A 88 -30.87 7.01 3.37
CA PHE A 88 -31.79 8.14 3.16
C PHE A 88 -32.31 8.20 1.71
N PHE A 89 -31.43 8.09 0.73
CA PHE A 89 -31.83 8.15 -0.69
C PHE A 89 -32.54 6.87 -1.14
N ALA A 90 -32.11 5.70 -0.67
CA ALA A 90 -32.78 4.43 -0.95
C ALA A 90 -34.20 4.38 -0.39
N ASN A 91 -34.44 4.91 0.82
CA ASN A 91 -35.77 5.01 1.41
C ASN A 91 -36.71 5.97 0.61
N LYS A 92 -36.14 6.87 -0.19
CA LYS A 92 -36.90 7.72 -1.12
C LYS A 92 -37.12 7.09 -2.49
N GLY A 93 -36.71 5.82 -2.68
CA GLY A 93 -36.79 5.13 -3.96
C GLY A 93 -35.77 5.61 -4.99
N GLN A 94 -34.71 6.31 -4.56
CA GLN A 94 -33.63 6.74 -5.43
C GLN A 94 -32.54 5.67 -5.50
N CYS A 95 -31.86 5.60 -6.64
CA CYS A 95 -30.80 4.63 -6.93
C CYS A 95 -29.43 5.28 -7.07
N GLU A 96 -29.38 6.57 -6.77
CA GLU A 96 -28.17 7.37 -6.89
C GLU A 96 -28.12 8.46 -5.82
N MET A 97 -26.91 8.91 -5.51
CA MET A 97 -26.65 10.07 -4.64
C MET A 97 -25.38 10.79 -5.05
N ILE A 98 -25.29 12.06 -4.69
CA ILE A 98 -24.08 12.86 -4.88
C ILE A 98 -23.58 13.31 -3.52
N LEU A 99 -22.32 13.01 -3.20
CA LEU A 99 -21.64 13.48 -1.99
C LEU A 99 -20.48 14.41 -2.36
N HIS A 100 -20.22 15.35 -1.46
CA HIS A 100 -19.15 16.32 -1.57
C HIS A 100 -18.17 16.11 -0.42
N PHE A 101 -16.91 15.85 -0.75
CA PHE A 101 -15.82 15.67 0.21
C PHE A 101 -14.85 16.84 0.14
N GLU A 102 -14.25 17.21 1.26
CA GLU A 102 -13.23 18.25 1.29
C GLU A 102 -11.94 17.79 0.58
N TYR A 103 -11.48 18.58 -0.37
CA TYR A 103 -10.29 18.29 -1.16
C TYR A 103 -9.04 18.12 -0.30
N SER A 104 -8.91 18.94 0.76
CA SER A 104 -7.78 18.94 1.68
C SER A 104 -7.55 17.59 2.37
N LYS A 105 -8.60 16.83 2.61
CA LYS A 105 -8.55 15.52 3.27
C LYS A 105 -7.90 14.43 2.42
N PHE A 106 -7.82 14.66 1.12
CA PHE A 106 -7.20 13.75 0.16
C PHE A 106 -5.81 14.21 -0.27
N CYS A 107 -5.29 15.30 0.30
CA CYS A 107 -3.91 15.72 0.08
C CYS A 107 -2.96 14.84 0.91
N THR A 108 -1.91 14.35 0.26
CA THR A 108 -0.87 13.53 0.91
C THR A 108 0.46 13.69 0.20
N ASP A 109 1.55 13.57 0.95
CA ASP A 109 2.91 13.56 0.42
C ASP A 109 3.41 12.16 0.05
N LEU A 110 2.50 11.17 0.04
CA LEU A 110 2.87 9.80 -0.29
C LEU A 110 3.30 9.68 -1.77
N PRO A 111 4.44 9.06 -2.05
CA PRO A 111 4.91 8.84 -3.42
C PRO A 111 3.86 8.09 -4.25
N GLY A 112 3.57 8.60 -5.44
CA GLY A 112 2.56 8.02 -6.35
C GLY A 112 1.11 8.39 -6.05
N LEU A 113 0.85 9.24 -5.05
CA LEU A 113 -0.47 9.77 -4.69
C LEU A 113 -0.50 11.32 -4.71
N GLY A 114 0.21 11.95 -5.62
CA GLY A 114 0.35 13.40 -5.69
C GLY A 114 -0.94 14.18 -6.06
N ASN A 115 -2.02 13.48 -6.46
CA ASN A 115 -3.28 14.11 -6.84
C ASN A 115 -4.40 13.63 -5.91
N PRO A 116 -5.10 14.53 -5.19
CA PRO A 116 -6.22 14.18 -4.32
C PRO A 116 -7.33 13.38 -4.99
N LYS A 117 -7.55 13.56 -6.29
CA LYS A 117 -8.48 12.72 -7.03
C LYS A 117 -8.04 11.26 -7.06
N ASP A 118 -6.75 11.00 -7.25
CA ASP A 118 -6.22 9.63 -7.29
C ASP A 118 -6.31 8.96 -5.90
N VAL A 119 -6.10 9.73 -4.84
CA VAL A 119 -6.33 9.29 -3.45
C VAL A 119 -7.79 8.91 -3.25
N ALA A 120 -8.73 9.74 -3.71
CA ALA A 120 -10.16 9.46 -3.61
C ALA A 120 -10.56 8.21 -4.42
N VAL A 121 -10.02 8.03 -5.64
CA VAL A 121 -10.22 6.80 -6.44
C VAL A 121 -9.75 5.57 -5.67
N ARG A 122 -8.54 5.59 -5.12
CA ARG A 122 -7.98 4.46 -4.37
C ARG A 122 -8.79 4.15 -3.11
N TRP A 123 -9.20 5.20 -2.38
CA TRP A 123 -10.04 5.05 -1.20
C TRP A 123 -11.42 4.44 -1.53
N LEU A 124 -12.09 4.90 -2.58
CA LEU A 124 -13.38 4.35 -2.99
C LEU A 124 -13.24 2.90 -3.51
N ASN A 125 -12.16 2.59 -4.23
CA ASN A 125 -11.82 1.21 -4.57
C ASN A 125 -11.60 0.36 -3.30
N TYR A 126 -10.92 0.89 -2.29
CA TYR A 126 -10.74 0.22 -1.02
C TYR A 126 -12.09 -0.11 -0.36
N LEU A 127 -13.06 0.82 -0.38
CA LEU A 127 -14.39 0.63 0.19
C LEU A 127 -15.28 -0.34 -0.60
N THR A 128 -15.14 -0.43 -1.92
CA THR A 128 -16.11 -1.11 -2.80
C THR A 128 -15.58 -2.39 -3.42
N SER A 129 -14.26 -2.61 -3.44
CA SER A 129 -13.66 -3.83 -4.02
C SER A 129 -13.70 -4.99 -3.05
N PRO A 130 -14.24 -6.15 -3.44
CA PRO A 130 -14.36 -7.34 -2.59
C PRO A 130 -13.03 -7.81 -1.98
N GLU A 131 -11.92 -7.52 -2.67
CA GLU A 131 -10.57 -7.86 -2.22
C GLU A 131 -10.20 -7.25 -0.86
N ASN A 132 -10.79 -6.10 -0.53
CA ASN A 132 -10.50 -5.35 0.69
C ASN A 132 -11.51 -5.61 1.83
N GLU A 133 -12.47 -6.51 1.64
CA GLU A 133 -13.52 -6.78 2.62
C GLU A 133 -12.96 -7.18 3.99
N ASN A 134 -11.96 -8.05 4.00
CA ASN A 134 -11.32 -8.51 5.23
C ASN A 134 -10.56 -7.38 5.95
N ASP A 135 -9.91 -6.51 5.19
CA ASP A 135 -9.19 -5.36 5.74
C ASP A 135 -10.16 -4.35 6.35
N ILE A 136 -11.27 -4.05 5.69
CA ILE A 136 -12.30 -3.13 6.20
C ILE A 136 -12.90 -3.69 7.49
N LYS A 137 -13.22 -4.96 7.54
CA LYS A 137 -13.71 -5.62 8.76
C LYS A 137 -12.69 -5.60 9.89
N LYS A 138 -11.42 -5.87 9.59
CA LYS A 138 -10.34 -5.96 10.58
C LYS A 138 -9.94 -4.59 11.14
N TYR A 139 -9.73 -3.60 10.27
CA TYR A 139 -9.14 -2.31 10.67
C TYR A 139 -10.15 -1.22 10.94
N CYS A 140 -11.32 -1.27 10.30
CA CYS A 140 -12.36 -0.26 10.44
C CYS A 140 -13.56 -0.77 11.25
N ASN A 141 -13.74 -2.08 11.37
CA ASN A 141 -14.91 -2.72 11.96
C ASN A 141 -16.23 -2.30 11.26
N PHE A 142 -16.18 -2.09 9.95
CA PHE A 142 -17.30 -1.69 9.12
C PHE A 142 -17.66 -2.77 8.10
N SER A 143 -18.88 -2.70 7.57
CA SER A 143 -19.31 -3.56 6.47
C SER A 143 -18.77 -3.03 5.15
N HIS A 144 -18.39 -3.92 4.27
CA HIS A 144 -17.96 -3.59 2.92
C HIS A 144 -19.14 -3.07 2.08
N LEU A 145 -18.90 -2.06 1.23
CA LEU A 145 -19.92 -1.46 0.36
C LEU A 145 -19.91 -2.12 -1.04
N ASN A 146 -20.02 -3.45 -1.08
CA ASN A 146 -20.00 -4.22 -2.31
C ASN A 146 -21.19 -3.87 -3.22
N GLY A 147 -20.93 -3.76 -4.53
CA GLY A 147 -21.93 -3.43 -5.52
C GLY A 147 -22.20 -1.93 -5.70
N LEU A 148 -21.63 -1.08 -4.85
CA LEU A 148 -21.70 0.36 -5.01
C LEU A 148 -20.77 0.80 -6.14
N LYS A 149 -21.34 1.42 -7.18
CA LYS A 149 -20.59 2.05 -8.29
C LYS A 149 -20.38 3.52 -8.01
N TYR A 150 -19.31 4.11 -8.53
CA TYR A 150 -19.05 5.52 -8.34
C TYR A 150 -18.38 6.20 -9.55
N ILE A 151 -18.61 7.50 -9.69
CA ILE A 151 -17.93 8.40 -10.63
C ILE A 151 -17.40 9.60 -9.85
N ILE A 152 -16.13 9.96 -10.03
CA ILE A 152 -15.50 11.08 -9.35
C ILE A 152 -15.34 12.26 -10.29
N LYS A 153 -15.75 13.44 -9.83
CA LYS A 153 -15.47 14.73 -10.46
C LYS A 153 -14.77 15.66 -9.45
N THR A 154 -13.73 16.34 -9.86
CA THR A 154 -13.07 17.37 -9.03
C THR A 154 -13.62 18.74 -9.38
N GLN A 155 -14.02 19.49 -8.36
CA GLN A 155 -14.42 20.89 -8.49
C GLN A 155 -13.36 21.78 -7.83
N TYR A 156 -12.27 22.05 -8.57
CA TYR A 156 -11.13 22.81 -8.05
C TYR A 156 -11.51 24.18 -7.47
N ARG A 157 -12.46 24.90 -8.10
CA ARG A 157 -12.93 26.21 -7.62
C ARG A 157 -13.57 26.16 -6.24
N LEU A 158 -14.13 25.02 -5.86
CA LEU A 158 -14.82 24.83 -4.59
C LEU A 158 -13.99 24.03 -3.59
N SER A 159 -12.76 23.65 -3.94
CA SER A 159 -11.90 22.78 -3.14
C SER A 159 -12.64 21.50 -2.67
N LYS A 160 -13.41 20.89 -3.58
CA LYS A 160 -14.23 19.71 -3.30
C LYS A 160 -13.97 18.57 -4.29
N ILE A 161 -14.08 17.36 -3.78
CA ILE A 161 -14.21 16.13 -4.56
C ILE A 161 -15.69 15.76 -4.54
N VAL A 162 -16.28 15.67 -5.73
CA VAL A 162 -17.68 15.29 -5.90
C VAL A 162 -17.73 13.84 -6.35
N VAL A 163 -18.44 13.01 -5.61
CA VAL A 163 -18.62 11.60 -5.92
C VAL A 163 -20.10 11.33 -6.17
N HIS A 164 -20.38 10.82 -7.35
CA HIS A 164 -21.69 10.33 -7.73
C HIS A 164 -21.70 8.81 -7.53
N PHE A 165 -22.50 8.34 -6.60
CA PHE A 165 -22.70 6.94 -6.29
C PHE A 165 -23.96 6.41 -6.94
N THR A 166 -23.93 5.16 -7.42
CA THR A 166 -25.08 4.43 -7.96
C THR A 166 -25.08 2.99 -7.47
N TRP A 167 -26.28 2.38 -7.25
CA TRP A 167 -26.43 1.01 -6.68
C TRP A 167 -27.58 0.24 -7.32
N MET A 168 -27.63 0.20 -8.63
CA MET A 168 -28.45 -0.79 -9.37
C MET A 168 -27.78 -1.21 -10.66
#